data_e4731447f3ad2007f5cdf8fb7a7b6785
#
_entry.id   e4731447f3ad2007f5cdf8fb7a7b6785
#
_cell.length_a   1.000
_cell.length_b   1.000
_cell.length_c   1.000
_cell.angle_alpha   90.00
_cell.angle_beta   90.00
_cell.angle_gamma   90.00
#
_symmetry.space_group_name_H-M   'P 1'
#
loop_
_entity.id
_entity.type
_entity.pdbx_description
1 polymer ?
#
loop_
_entity_poly.entity_id
_entity_poly.type
_entity_poly.pdbx_seq_one_letter_code
_entity_poly.pdbx_strand_id
1 'polypeptide(L)'
;MCIGLKPIAREDIETVWKMRVEAFSDLLEKYQDYDMSPAAEDMDKVLARFEQPWTTYFFIMANNEKVGVVRVVEKKDGSRKRISPIWIMPEYRNKGYAQQAILAAEKKYGSNHWCLDTILQEKGNLHLYEKLGYHQTGRIDRVNDRMDIVYYEKD
;
A
#
# COMPACT_ATOMS: atom_id res chain seq x y z
N MET A 1 7.47 -20.53 -3.37
CA MET A 1 6.19 -19.94 -3.80
C MET A 1 6.42 -18.55 -4.36
N CYS A 2 5.91 -18.28 -5.55
CA CYS A 2 6.10 -16.99 -6.21
C CYS A 2 4.86 -16.12 -6.08
N ILE A 3 5.10 -14.83 -5.77
CA ILE A 3 4.06 -13.82 -5.81
C ILE A 3 4.04 -13.20 -7.22
N GLY A 4 2.84 -13.06 -7.77
CA GLY A 4 2.64 -12.34 -9.01
C GLY A 4 1.87 -11.05 -8.79
N LEU A 5 2.08 -10.09 -9.69
CA LEU A 5 1.30 -8.85 -9.72
C LEU A 5 0.41 -8.89 -10.97
N LYS A 6 -0.90 -8.88 -10.76
CA LYS A 6 -1.88 -8.90 -11.85
C LYS A 6 -2.53 -7.53 -12.00
N PRO A 7 -2.41 -6.85 -13.15
CA PRO A 7 -3.04 -5.56 -13.34
C PRO A 7 -4.55 -5.63 -13.10
N ILE A 8 -5.07 -4.63 -12.40
CA ILE A 8 -6.50 -4.53 -12.09
C ILE A 8 -7.20 -3.80 -13.24
N ALA A 9 -8.32 -4.35 -13.70
CA ALA A 9 -9.15 -3.74 -14.73
C ALA A 9 -10.24 -2.88 -14.09
N ARG A 10 -10.88 -2.02 -14.89
CA ARG A 10 -11.95 -1.13 -14.40
C ARG A 10 -13.10 -1.90 -13.75
N GLU A 11 -13.47 -3.05 -14.31
CA GLU A 11 -14.54 -3.91 -13.77
C GLU A 11 -14.19 -4.51 -12.39
N ASP A 12 -12.92 -4.47 -11.98
CA ASP A 12 -12.47 -4.99 -10.68
C ASP A 12 -12.56 -3.97 -9.55
N ILE A 13 -12.91 -2.72 -9.84
CA ILE A 13 -12.83 -1.63 -8.85
C ILE A 13 -13.74 -1.86 -7.64
N GLU A 14 -14.94 -2.40 -7.83
CA GLU A 14 -15.82 -2.73 -6.72
C GLU A 14 -15.16 -3.77 -5.79
N THR A 15 -14.55 -4.79 -6.38
CA THR A 15 -13.81 -5.82 -5.62
C THR A 15 -12.66 -5.20 -4.83
N VAL A 16 -11.88 -4.32 -5.48
CA VAL A 16 -10.76 -3.61 -4.83
C VAL A 16 -11.26 -2.77 -3.66
N TRP A 17 -12.34 -2.03 -3.84
CA TRP A 17 -12.94 -1.21 -2.79
C TRP A 17 -13.38 -2.06 -1.60
N LYS A 18 -14.08 -3.17 -1.85
CA LYS A 18 -14.52 -4.08 -0.79
C LYS A 18 -13.34 -4.68 -0.02
N MET A 19 -12.31 -5.10 -0.73
CA MET A 19 -11.08 -5.61 -0.12
C MET A 19 -10.42 -4.55 0.76
N ARG A 20 -10.37 -3.30 0.27
CA ARG A 20 -9.79 -2.16 1.00
C ARG A 20 -10.51 -1.90 2.32
N VAL A 21 -11.84 -1.85 2.28
CA VAL A 21 -12.65 -1.64 3.48
C VAL A 21 -12.39 -2.74 4.51
N GLU A 22 -12.41 -4.00 4.09
CA GLU A 22 -12.15 -5.13 4.96
C GLU A 22 -10.73 -5.11 5.53
N ALA A 23 -9.73 -4.86 4.67
CA ALA A 23 -8.33 -4.93 5.08
C ALA A 23 -7.95 -3.84 6.10
N PHE A 24 -8.57 -2.67 6.03
CA PHE A 24 -8.23 -1.53 6.89
C PHE A 24 -9.24 -1.27 8.01
N SER A 25 -10.29 -2.09 8.13
CA SER A 25 -11.31 -1.89 9.17
C SER A 25 -10.74 -1.96 10.58
N ASP A 26 -9.79 -2.87 10.83
CA ASP A 26 -9.13 -3.00 12.13
C ASP A 26 -8.35 -1.75 12.48
N LEU A 27 -7.64 -1.17 11.52
CA LEU A 27 -6.88 0.06 11.73
C LEU A 27 -7.79 1.25 11.95
N LEU A 28 -8.93 1.31 11.23
CA LEU A 28 -9.91 2.37 11.43
C LEU A 28 -10.48 2.32 12.86
N GLU A 29 -10.83 1.13 13.34
CA GLU A 29 -11.33 0.94 14.70
C GLU A 29 -10.27 1.32 15.73
N LYS A 30 -9.01 0.90 15.51
CA LYS A 30 -7.90 1.13 16.42
C LYS A 30 -7.52 2.61 16.52
N TYR A 31 -7.45 3.32 15.39
CA TYR A 31 -6.94 4.69 15.33
C TYR A 31 -8.00 5.75 15.16
N GLN A 32 -9.20 5.38 14.73
CA GLN A 32 -10.35 6.28 14.56
C GLN A 32 -10.05 7.49 13.67
N ASP A 33 -9.30 7.25 12.58
CA ASP A 33 -8.91 8.26 11.61
C ASP A 33 -9.92 8.32 10.44
N TYR A 34 -11.18 8.59 10.77
CA TYR A 34 -12.31 8.48 9.83
C TYR A 34 -12.16 9.32 8.55
N ASP A 35 -11.42 10.43 8.62
CA ASP A 35 -11.21 11.30 7.47
C ASP A 35 -10.08 10.83 6.55
N MET A 36 -9.17 9.98 7.04
CA MET A 36 -7.95 9.60 6.33
C MET A 36 -7.83 8.10 6.07
N SER A 37 -8.56 7.26 6.82
CA SER A 37 -8.41 5.82 6.71
C SER A 37 -8.89 5.31 5.35
N PRO A 38 -8.11 4.40 4.72
CA PRO A 38 -8.57 3.70 3.52
C PRO A 38 -9.90 2.97 3.71
N ALA A 39 -10.20 2.50 4.93
CA ALA A 39 -11.47 1.80 5.21
C ALA A 39 -12.67 2.73 5.21
N ALA A 40 -12.47 4.04 5.40
CA ALA A 40 -13.54 5.04 5.41
C ALA A 40 -13.81 5.66 4.03
N GLU A 41 -12.99 5.36 3.03
CA GLU A 41 -13.16 5.91 1.69
C GLU A 41 -14.26 5.21 0.91
N ASP A 42 -14.98 5.98 0.06
CA ASP A 42 -15.98 5.41 -0.82
C ASP A 42 -15.34 4.88 -2.12
N MET A 43 -16.14 4.16 -2.90
CA MET A 43 -15.69 3.55 -4.15
C MET A 43 -15.27 4.60 -5.19
N ASP A 44 -15.90 5.77 -5.19
CA ASP A 44 -15.62 6.82 -6.18
C ASP A 44 -14.19 7.35 -6.03
N LYS A 45 -13.64 7.40 -4.81
CA LYS A 45 -12.26 7.81 -4.57
C LYS A 45 -11.27 6.78 -5.11
N VAL A 46 -11.58 5.50 -4.95
CA VAL A 46 -10.74 4.42 -5.51
C VAL A 46 -10.74 4.50 -7.03
N LEU A 47 -11.92 4.67 -7.63
CA LEU A 47 -12.06 4.80 -9.09
C LEU A 47 -11.29 6.02 -9.61
N ALA A 48 -11.39 7.16 -8.91
CA ALA A 48 -10.68 8.38 -9.33
C ALA A 48 -9.17 8.16 -9.35
N ARG A 49 -8.60 7.46 -8.38
CA ARG A 49 -7.18 7.12 -8.39
C ARG A 49 -6.82 6.16 -9.51
N PHE A 50 -7.67 5.16 -9.75
CA PHE A 50 -7.47 4.19 -10.83
C PHE A 50 -7.38 4.88 -12.19
N GLU A 51 -8.15 5.94 -12.40
CA GLU A 51 -8.19 6.68 -13.65
C GLU A 51 -7.02 7.66 -13.85
N GLN A 52 -6.19 7.88 -12.83
CA GLN A 52 -4.99 8.71 -12.97
C GLN A 52 -3.99 8.04 -13.91
N PRO A 53 -3.42 8.77 -14.89
CA PRO A 53 -2.51 8.15 -15.85
C PRO A 53 -1.17 7.68 -15.25
N TRP A 54 -0.80 8.18 -14.06
CA TRP A 54 0.43 7.80 -13.36
C TRP A 54 0.23 6.70 -12.34
N THR A 55 -0.95 6.13 -12.22
CA THR A 55 -1.30 5.12 -11.22
C THR A 55 -1.51 3.76 -11.88
N THR A 56 -0.97 2.71 -11.27
CA THR A 56 -1.29 1.33 -11.64
C THR A 56 -1.61 0.53 -10.38
N TYR A 57 -2.76 -0.11 -10.38
CA TYR A 57 -3.18 -1.04 -9.33
C TYR A 57 -2.91 -2.47 -9.75
N PHE A 58 -2.45 -3.29 -8.82
CA PHE A 58 -2.25 -4.72 -9.04
C PHE A 58 -2.90 -5.53 -7.94
N PHE A 59 -3.54 -6.64 -8.30
CA PHE A 59 -3.79 -7.70 -7.33
C PHE A 59 -2.46 -8.40 -7.01
N ILE A 60 -2.23 -8.64 -5.74
CA ILE A 60 -1.12 -9.49 -5.29
C ILE A 60 -1.64 -10.92 -5.34
N MET A 61 -1.03 -11.76 -6.17
CA MET A 61 -1.50 -13.12 -6.41
C MET A 61 -0.56 -14.14 -5.78
N ALA A 62 -1.14 -15.09 -5.06
CA ALA A 62 -0.41 -16.25 -4.52
C ALA A 62 -1.27 -17.48 -4.75
N ASN A 63 -0.73 -18.52 -5.38
CA ASN A 63 -1.46 -19.76 -5.67
C ASN A 63 -2.80 -19.54 -6.38
N ASN A 64 -2.83 -18.60 -7.33
CA ASN A 64 -4.02 -18.18 -8.08
C ASN A 64 -5.10 -17.51 -7.22
N GLU A 65 -4.77 -17.08 -6.02
CA GLU A 65 -5.67 -16.36 -5.14
C GLU A 65 -5.26 -14.90 -5.01
N LYS A 66 -6.24 -14.01 -4.91
CA LYS A 66 -6.03 -12.57 -4.68
C LYS A 66 -5.79 -12.37 -3.19
N VAL A 67 -4.52 -12.26 -2.78
CA VAL A 67 -4.18 -12.15 -1.35
C VAL A 67 -4.07 -10.71 -0.88
N GLY A 68 -4.02 -9.75 -1.80
CA GLY A 68 -3.92 -8.34 -1.46
C GLY A 68 -3.93 -7.46 -2.69
N VAL A 69 -3.62 -6.17 -2.48
CA VAL A 69 -3.56 -5.17 -3.53
C VAL A 69 -2.37 -4.24 -3.28
N VAL A 70 -1.72 -3.80 -4.35
CA VAL A 70 -0.68 -2.77 -4.29
C VAL A 70 -0.92 -1.74 -5.38
N ARG A 71 -0.76 -0.47 -5.02
CA ARG A 71 -0.83 0.64 -5.98
C ARG A 71 0.55 1.24 -6.12
N VAL A 72 1.00 1.39 -7.37
CA VAL A 72 2.26 2.06 -7.69
C VAL A 72 1.95 3.39 -8.38
N VAL A 73 2.60 4.45 -7.93
CA VAL A 73 2.52 5.77 -8.55
C VAL A 73 3.86 6.06 -9.21
N GLU A 74 3.84 6.33 -10.52
CA GLU A 74 5.03 6.69 -11.27
C GLU A 74 4.69 7.85 -12.21
N LYS A 75 5.01 9.07 -11.81
CA LYS A 75 4.66 10.28 -12.58
C LYS A 75 5.64 10.60 -13.71
N LYS A 76 6.86 10.06 -13.64
CA LYS A 76 7.93 10.27 -14.64
C LYS A 76 8.32 11.76 -14.79
N ASP A 77 8.20 12.52 -13.73
CA ASP A 77 8.52 13.95 -13.69
C ASP A 77 9.74 14.25 -12.78
N GLY A 78 10.50 13.22 -12.43
CA GLY A 78 11.63 13.31 -11.51
C GLY A 78 11.25 13.08 -10.06
N SER A 79 9.96 13.02 -9.72
CA SER A 79 9.53 12.65 -8.37
C SER A 79 9.75 11.17 -8.10
N ARG A 80 9.83 10.81 -6.80
CA ARG A 80 10.00 9.43 -6.39
C ARG A 80 8.75 8.61 -6.75
N LYS A 81 8.97 7.36 -7.15
CA LYS A 81 7.88 6.39 -7.27
C LYS A 81 7.34 6.12 -5.87
N ARG A 82 6.05 5.88 -5.77
CA ARG A 82 5.40 5.69 -4.49
C ARG A 82 4.59 4.41 -4.47
N ILE A 83 4.68 3.68 -3.36
CA ILE A 83 3.80 2.55 -3.07
C ILE A 83 2.80 3.03 -2.03
N SER A 84 1.53 3.15 -2.40
CA SER A 84 0.46 3.56 -1.48
C SER A 84 -0.91 3.47 -2.15
N PRO A 85 -1.83 2.68 -1.62
CA PRO A 85 -1.61 1.77 -0.49
C PRO A 85 -1.03 0.42 -0.92
N ILE A 86 -0.64 -0.37 0.07
CA ILE A 86 -0.40 -1.79 -0.08
C ILE A 86 -1.09 -2.48 1.09
N TRP A 87 -1.80 -3.56 0.82
CA TRP A 87 -2.40 -4.36 1.89
C TRP A 87 -2.45 -5.83 1.52
N ILE A 88 -2.41 -6.66 2.57
CA ILE A 88 -2.67 -8.10 2.49
C ILE A 88 -3.94 -8.37 3.25
N MET A 89 -4.82 -9.20 2.69
CA MET A 89 -6.07 -9.55 3.35
C MET A 89 -5.78 -10.29 4.67
N PRO A 90 -6.64 -10.11 5.70
CA PRO A 90 -6.35 -10.65 7.03
C PRO A 90 -5.98 -12.13 7.07
N GLU A 91 -6.67 -12.97 6.31
CA GLU A 91 -6.44 -14.42 6.29
C GLU A 91 -5.10 -14.83 5.67
N TYR A 92 -4.42 -13.90 5.00
CA TYR A 92 -3.15 -14.17 4.33
C TYR A 92 -1.95 -13.46 4.97
N ARG A 93 -2.15 -12.76 6.09
CA ARG A 93 -1.09 -11.99 6.77
C ARG A 93 -0.07 -12.91 7.43
N ASN A 94 1.10 -12.35 7.73
CA ASN A 94 2.22 -13.02 8.41
C ASN A 94 2.83 -14.18 7.60
N LYS A 95 2.75 -14.10 6.27
CA LYS A 95 3.33 -15.08 5.35
C LYS A 95 4.40 -14.50 4.44
N GLY A 96 4.77 -13.24 4.64
CA GLY A 96 5.79 -12.57 3.83
C GLY A 96 5.29 -12.04 2.49
N TYR A 97 4.00 -12.01 2.24
CA TYR A 97 3.47 -11.58 0.95
C TYR A 97 3.68 -10.10 0.67
N ALA A 98 3.57 -9.24 1.69
CA ALA A 98 3.82 -7.81 1.50
C ALA A 98 5.27 -7.55 1.07
N GLN A 99 6.23 -8.20 1.72
CA GLN A 99 7.64 -8.11 1.36
C GLN A 99 7.87 -8.55 -0.09
N GLN A 100 7.30 -9.67 -0.48
CA GLN A 100 7.44 -10.21 -1.83
C GLN A 100 6.79 -9.30 -2.87
N ALA A 101 5.65 -8.69 -2.54
CA ALA A 101 4.96 -7.78 -3.43
C ALA A 101 5.76 -6.50 -3.68
N ILE A 102 6.37 -5.95 -2.63
CA ILE A 102 7.23 -4.77 -2.75
C ILE A 102 8.45 -5.09 -3.62
N LEU A 103 9.09 -6.24 -3.40
CA LEU A 103 10.22 -6.67 -4.22
C LEU A 103 9.81 -6.88 -5.68
N ALA A 104 8.62 -7.43 -5.93
CA ALA A 104 8.10 -7.61 -7.29
C ALA A 104 7.86 -6.26 -7.98
N ALA A 105 7.33 -5.27 -7.25
CA ALA A 105 7.14 -3.92 -7.77
C ALA A 105 8.50 -3.27 -8.10
N GLU A 106 9.48 -3.41 -7.22
CA GLU A 106 10.83 -2.89 -7.46
C GLU A 106 11.50 -3.55 -8.67
N LYS A 107 11.28 -4.84 -8.85
CA LYS A 107 11.81 -5.55 -10.02
C LYS A 107 11.20 -5.02 -11.33
N LYS A 108 9.92 -4.65 -11.29
CA LYS A 108 9.20 -4.13 -12.45
C LYS A 108 9.53 -2.68 -12.78
N TYR A 109 9.70 -1.83 -11.76
CA TYR A 109 9.85 -0.38 -11.91
C TYR A 109 11.25 0.13 -11.59
N GLY A 110 12.16 -0.72 -11.15
CA GLY A 110 13.49 -0.35 -10.67
C GLY A 110 13.55 -0.35 -9.15
N SER A 111 14.74 -0.62 -8.60
CA SER A 111 14.91 -0.82 -7.16
C SER A 111 15.25 0.44 -6.37
N ASN A 112 15.36 1.59 -7.03
CA ASN A 112 15.75 2.84 -6.38
C ASN A 112 14.73 3.95 -6.63
N HIS A 113 14.87 5.04 -5.87
CA HIS A 113 14.06 6.25 -6.01
C HIS A 113 12.59 6.00 -5.64
N TRP A 114 12.37 5.39 -4.51
CA TRP A 114 11.04 5.08 -3.96
C TRP A 114 10.73 5.90 -2.73
N CYS A 115 9.43 6.09 -2.45
CA CYS A 115 8.96 6.63 -1.18
C CYS A 115 7.67 5.92 -0.79
N LEU A 116 7.39 5.95 0.51
CA LEU A 116 6.13 5.47 1.08
C LEU A 116 5.92 6.10 2.45
N ASP A 117 4.73 5.94 2.99
CA ASP A 117 4.40 6.40 4.33
C ASP A 117 3.62 5.31 5.05
N THR A 118 3.70 5.33 6.38
CA THR A 118 3.03 4.33 7.22
C THR A 118 2.78 4.89 8.62
N ILE A 119 1.97 4.16 9.38
CA ILE A 119 1.63 4.53 10.75
C ILE A 119 2.79 4.21 11.68
N LEU A 120 3.29 5.22 12.42
CA LEU A 120 4.42 5.08 13.34
C LEU A 120 4.17 3.98 14.39
N GLN A 121 2.94 3.86 14.87
CA GLN A 121 2.57 2.91 15.91
C GLN A 121 2.48 1.46 15.43
N GLU A 122 2.48 1.24 14.11
CA GLU A 122 2.48 -0.10 13.52
C GLU A 122 3.92 -0.60 13.32
N LYS A 123 4.55 -1.07 14.40
CA LYS A 123 5.98 -1.41 14.42
C LYS A 123 6.36 -2.52 13.43
N GLY A 124 5.44 -3.44 13.15
CA GLY A 124 5.67 -4.47 12.14
C GLY A 124 5.90 -3.91 10.75
N ASN A 125 5.18 -2.83 10.40
CA ASN A 125 5.36 -2.15 9.12
C ASN A 125 6.71 -1.45 9.05
N LEU A 126 7.12 -0.78 10.15
CA LEU A 126 8.43 -0.11 10.20
C LEU A 126 9.55 -1.11 9.98
N HIS A 127 9.48 -2.26 10.67
CA HIS A 127 10.47 -3.33 10.54
C HIS A 127 10.52 -3.86 9.11
N LEU A 128 9.35 -4.08 8.49
CA LEU A 128 9.25 -4.56 7.12
C LEU A 128 9.97 -3.62 6.14
N TYR A 129 9.67 -2.32 6.20
CA TYR A 129 10.24 -1.37 5.25
C TYR A 129 11.74 -1.16 5.48
N GLU A 130 12.19 -1.09 6.75
CA GLU A 130 13.61 -0.96 7.07
C GLU A 130 14.40 -2.19 6.60
N LYS A 131 13.84 -3.37 6.75
CA LYS A 131 14.43 -4.62 6.24
C LYS A 131 14.61 -4.59 4.71
N LEU A 132 13.72 -3.91 4.00
CA LEU A 132 13.79 -3.80 2.54
C LEU A 132 14.69 -2.65 2.06
N GLY A 133 15.33 -1.94 2.97
CA GLY A 133 16.27 -0.87 2.62
C GLY A 133 15.67 0.53 2.63
N TYR A 134 14.43 0.68 3.08
CA TYR A 134 13.81 1.99 3.27
C TYR A 134 14.29 2.60 4.58
N HIS A 135 14.44 3.92 4.61
CA HIS A 135 14.83 4.65 5.82
C HIS A 135 13.90 5.84 6.05
N GLN A 136 13.71 6.19 7.31
CA GLN A 136 12.86 7.32 7.67
C GLN A 136 13.50 8.63 7.25
N THR A 137 12.65 9.55 6.73
CA THR A 137 13.12 10.87 6.30
C THR A 137 13.24 11.87 7.44
N GLY A 138 12.64 11.56 8.60
CA GLY A 138 12.53 12.47 9.74
C GLY A 138 11.22 13.23 9.80
N ARG A 139 10.42 13.22 8.73
CA ARG A 139 9.11 13.85 8.74
C ARG A 139 8.10 12.99 9.48
N ILE A 140 7.37 13.61 10.41
CA ILE A 140 6.29 12.97 11.16
C ILE A 140 5.08 13.90 11.13
N ASP A 141 3.93 13.38 10.70
CA ASP A 141 2.67 14.12 10.69
C ASP A 141 1.72 13.49 11.72
N ARG A 142 1.22 14.29 12.65
CA ARG A 142 0.22 13.82 13.61
C ARG A 142 -1.16 13.85 12.97
N VAL A 143 -1.84 12.69 12.99
CA VAL A 143 -3.22 12.57 12.48
C VAL A 143 -4.23 12.84 13.60
N ASN A 144 -4.03 12.20 14.77
CA ASN A 144 -4.86 12.38 15.95
C ASN A 144 -4.11 11.93 17.19
N ASP A 145 -4.76 11.83 18.35
CA ASP A 145 -4.13 11.44 19.62
C ASP A 145 -3.59 10.00 19.62
N ARG A 146 -3.99 9.19 18.64
CA ARG A 146 -3.65 7.76 18.58
C ARG A 146 -2.65 7.41 17.49
N MET A 147 -2.46 8.30 16.50
CA MET A 147 -1.80 7.94 15.25
C MET A 147 -0.91 9.05 14.72
N ASP A 148 0.33 8.68 14.38
CA ASP A 148 1.26 9.52 13.64
C ASP A 148 1.63 8.81 12.33
N ILE A 149 1.93 9.59 11.29
CA ILE A 149 2.43 9.07 10.00
C ILE A 149 3.90 9.41 9.88
N VAL A 150 4.72 8.41 9.53
CA VAL A 150 6.14 8.60 9.21
C VAL A 150 6.39 8.30 7.74
N TYR A 151 7.42 8.92 7.20
CA TYR A 151 7.75 8.87 5.78
C TYR A 151 9.09 8.18 5.56
N TYR A 152 9.13 7.29 4.57
CA TYR A 152 10.29 6.49 4.21
C TYR A 152 10.71 6.74 2.77
N GLU A 153 12.01 6.62 2.53
CA GLU A 153 12.59 6.71 1.19
C GLU A 153 13.60 5.59 0.98
N LYS A 154 13.76 5.18 -0.28
CA LYS A 154 14.79 4.24 -0.69
C LYS A 154 15.48 4.78 -1.94
N ASP A 155 16.79 4.95 -1.86
CA ASP A 155 17.62 5.48 -2.97
C ASP A 155 18.22 4.37 -3.83
#